data_b6f83102aebedfc6e182afd4f5ea93d8
#
_entry.id   b6f83102aebedfc6e182afd4f5ea93d8
#
_cell.length_a   1.000
_cell.length_b   1.000
_cell.length_c   1.000
_cell.angle_alpha   90.00
_cell.angle_beta   90.00
_cell.angle_gamma   90.00
#
_symmetry.space_group_name_H-M   'P 1'
#
loop_
_entity.id
_entity.type
_entity.pdbx_description
1 polymer ?
#
loop_
_entity_poly.entity_id
_entity_poly.type
_entity_poly.pdbx_seq_one_letter_code
_entity_poly.pdbx_strand_id
1 'polypeptide(L)'
;DLILSPYINIEKNEARSTMRLIDSNPDLRRNILLTKINTDLREIIKNKETTYRLSNLMVLYNNMLQSLFNSQISTLGASIVILSIMFFILFRSFKIVFIALVANVTPIFLLFGIMGWLNIPLDIMTITIAAIAIGIAVDDTIHFIHRFEEEFKFDKDYVNAMRRSHRGIGHAMYYTTIIIVIGFSILMLSNLVPTIYFGLLTGIIMINVLAADLLLLPKLLLMFKPYEKLKEITK
;
A
#
# COMPACT_ATOMS: atom_id res chain seq x y z
N ASP A 1 -32.10 14.79 40.68
CA ASP A 1 -32.46 14.43 39.29
C ASP A 1 -31.63 15.14 38.22
N LEU A 2 -31.24 16.41 38.41
CA LEU A 2 -30.43 17.17 37.44
C LEU A 2 -29.03 16.57 37.17
N ILE A 3 -28.43 15.86 38.12
CA ILE A 3 -27.08 15.28 37.99
C ILE A 3 -27.13 13.91 37.31
N LEU A 4 -28.20 13.17 37.47
CA LEU A 4 -28.34 11.81 36.92
C LEU A 4 -28.99 11.77 35.53
N SER A 5 -29.79 12.78 35.19
CA SER A 5 -30.51 12.90 33.92
C SER A 5 -29.63 12.72 32.67
N PRO A 6 -28.35 13.21 32.60
CA PRO A 6 -27.51 12.99 31.46
C PRO A 6 -26.95 11.55 31.31
N TYR A 7 -27.02 10.75 32.38
CA TYR A 7 -26.40 9.43 32.48
C TYR A 7 -27.39 8.27 32.54
N ILE A 8 -28.65 8.54 32.87
CA ILE A 8 -29.69 7.51 33.05
C ILE A 8 -30.94 7.91 32.26
N ASN A 9 -31.41 7.02 31.40
CA ASN A 9 -32.68 7.12 30.72
C ASN A 9 -33.62 6.03 31.24
N ILE A 10 -34.54 6.42 32.08
CA ILE A 10 -35.49 5.51 32.77
C ILE A 10 -36.46 4.90 31.75
N GLU A 11 -36.94 5.68 30.78
CA GLU A 11 -37.91 5.22 29.76
C GLU A 11 -37.32 4.12 28.86
N LYS A 12 -36.04 4.20 28.55
CA LYS A 12 -35.33 3.22 27.72
C LYS A 12 -34.59 2.15 28.51
N ASN A 13 -34.61 2.23 29.83
CA ASN A 13 -33.83 1.36 30.71
C ASN A 13 -32.34 1.32 30.34
N GLU A 14 -31.77 2.50 30.03
CA GLU A 14 -30.37 2.66 29.63
C GLU A 14 -29.58 3.51 30.63
N ALA A 15 -28.35 3.10 30.90
CA ALA A 15 -27.39 3.89 31.67
C ALA A 15 -26.12 4.11 30.90
N ARG A 16 -25.57 5.34 30.98
CA ARG A 16 -24.34 5.74 30.30
C ARG A 16 -23.21 5.91 31.29
N SER A 17 -22.12 5.16 31.11
CA SER A 17 -20.85 5.40 31.80
C SER A 17 -19.86 6.08 30.87
N THR A 18 -19.13 7.09 31.34
CA THR A 18 -18.16 7.85 30.55
C THR A 18 -16.78 7.77 31.20
N MET A 19 -15.79 7.30 30.41
CA MET A 19 -14.38 7.32 30.80
C MET A 19 -13.62 8.29 29.89
N ARG A 20 -12.71 9.08 30.47
CA ARG A 20 -11.81 9.95 29.74
C ARG A 20 -10.45 9.28 29.63
N LEU A 21 -9.89 9.27 28.43
CA LEU A 21 -8.56 8.74 28.13
C LEU A 21 -7.66 9.86 27.56
N ILE A 22 -6.39 9.82 27.90
CA ILE A 22 -5.37 10.71 27.32
C ILE A 22 -4.97 10.12 25.97
N ASP A 23 -5.55 10.65 24.88
CA ASP A 23 -5.38 10.13 23.53
C ASP A 23 -3.97 10.35 22.95
N SER A 24 -3.26 11.36 23.46
CA SER A 24 -1.89 11.71 23.05
C SER A 24 -0.79 10.89 23.74
N ASN A 25 -1.12 9.90 24.55
CA ASN A 25 -0.12 9.05 25.18
C ASN A 25 0.51 8.11 24.12
N PRO A 26 1.85 8.15 23.92
CA PRO A 26 2.55 7.30 22.95
C PRO A 26 2.41 5.79 23.22
N ASP A 27 2.18 5.40 24.48
CA ASP A 27 2.01 4.01 24.89
C ASP A 27 0.57 3.50 24.73
N LEU A 28 -0.37 4.38 24.35
CA LEU A 28 -1.77 4.01 24.22
C LEU A 28 -2.01 3.16 22.96
N ARG A 29 -2.11 1.87 23.15
CA ARG A 29 -2.52 0.92 22.10
C ARG A 29 -4.05 0.78 22.11
N ARG A 30 -4.74 1.66 21.39
CA ARG A 30 -6.21 1.78 21.37
C ARG A 30 -6.91 0.45 21.15
N ASN A 31 -6.49 -0.33 20.16
CA ASN A 31 -7.12 -1.62 19.84
C ASN A 31 -6.99 -2.62 21.00
N ILE A 32 -5.81 -2.71 21.62
CA ILE A 32 -5.57 -3.62 22.76
C ILE A 32 -6.43 -3.20 23.96
N LEU A 33 -6.50 -1.91 24.24
CA LEU A 33 -7.32 -1.37 25.34
C LEU A 33 -8.81 -1.66 25.11
N LEU A 34 -9.33 -1.37 23.92
CA LEU A 34 -10.73 -1.61 23.58
C LEU A 34 -11.09 -3.10 23.61
N THR A 35 -10.19 -3.96 23.13
CA THR A 35 -10.38 -5.41 23.20
C THR A 35 -10.42 -5.88 24.64
N LYS A 36 -9.50 -5.39 25.49
CA LYS A 36 -9.49 -5.74 26.91
C LYS A 36 -10.78 -5.30 27.61
N ILE A 37 -11.18 -4.03 27.46
CA ILE A 37 -12.43 -3.50 28.03
C ILE A 37 -13.63 -4.34 27.58
N ASN A 38 -13.68 -4.71 26.29
CA ASN A 38 -14.78 -5.51 25.75
C ASN A 38 -14.79 -6.93 26.35
N THR A 39 -13.62 -7.53 26.55
CA THR A 39 -13.50 -8.85 27.18
C THR A 39 -13.93 -8.83 28.64
N ASP A 40 -13.42 -7.86 29.42
CA ASP A 40 -13.74 -7.70 30.84
C ASP A 40 -15.24 -7.42 31.06
N LEU A 41 -15.84 -6.55 30.20
CA LEU A 41 -17.28 -6.28 30.26
C LEU A 41 -18.12 -7.51 29.91
N ARG A 42 -17.71 -8.30 28.91
CA ARG A 42 -18.40 -9.55 28.57
C ARG A 42 -18.39 -10.55 29.74
N GLU A 43 -17.27 -10.63 30.45
CA GLU A 43 -17.15 -11.53 31.61
C GLU A 43 -18.03 -11.09 32.75
N ILE A 44 -18.08 -9.78 33.05
CA ILE A 44 -18.90 -9.21 34.12
C ILE A 44 -20.41 -9.36 33.84
N ILE A 45 -20.82 -9.24 32.58
CA ILE A 45 -22.24 -9.21 32.16
C ILE A 45 -22.76 -10.60 31.77
N LYS A 46 -21.87 -11.62 31.62
CA LYS A 46 -22.19 -12.95 31.10
C LYS A 46 -23.42 -13.62 31.73
N ASN A 47 -23.76 -13.30 32.98
CA ASN A 47 -24.88 -13.86 33.74
C ASN A 47 -26.02 -12.87 33.98
N LYS A 48 -26.08 -11.73 33.29
CA LYS A 48 -27.09 -10.67 33.49
C LYS A 48 -27.88 -10.48 32.19
N GLU A 49 -29.19 -10.24 32.33
CA GLU A 49 -30.06 -9.82 31.21
C GLU A 49 -29.76 -8.40 30.72
N THR A 50 -28.51 -8.00 30.72
CA THR A 50 -28.05 -6.67 30.38
C THR A 50 -27.15 -6.72 29.16
N THR A 51 -27.40 -5.86 28.19
CA THR A 51 -26.53 -5.66 27.04
C THR A 51 -25.72 -4.38 27.23
N TYR A 52 -24.53 -4.33 26.62
CA TYR A 52 -23.71 -3.11 26.61
C TYR A 52 -23.24 -2.78 25.21
N ARG A 53 -22.98 -1.51 24.99
CA ARG A 53 -22.42 -0.98 23.74
C ARG A 53 -21.32 0.02 24.05
N LEU A 54 -20.10 -0.27 23.57
CA LEU A 54 -19.03 0.71 23.57
C LEU A 54 -19.27 1.69 22.40
N SER A 55 -19.36 2.97 22.73
CA SER A 55 -19.63 4.02 21.74
C SER A 55 -18.78 5.24 22.09
N ASN A 56 -18.08 5.78 21.12
CA ASN A 56 -17.41 7.10 21.13
C ASN A 56 -16.62 7.26 19.85
N LEU A 57 -16.18 8.47 19.57
CA LEU A 57 -15.30 8.81 18.46
C LEU A 57 -14.04 7.91 18.43
N MET A 58 -13.42 7.64 19.58
CA MET A 58 -12.26 6.75 19.70
C MET A 58 -12.58 5.32 19.23
N VAL A 59 -13.73 4.77 19.61
CA VAL A 59 -14.16 3.41 19.20
C VAL A 59 -14.42 3.39 17.70
N LEU A 60 -15.14 4.40 17.20
CA LEU A 60 -15.44 4.55 15.77
C LEU A 60 -14.14 4.64 14.93
N TYR A 61 -13.23 5.51 15.35
CA TYR A 61 -11.94 5.71 14.65
C TYR A 61 -11.07 4.46 14.68
N ASN A 62 -10.98 3.77 15.83
CA ASN A 62 -10.25 2.51 15.93
C ASN A 62 -10.83 1.44 15.00
N ASN A 63 -12.16 1.26 14.99
CA ASN A 63 -12.82 0.28 14.14
C ASN A 63 -12.64 0.60 12.67
N MET A 64 -12.71 1.89 12.31
CA MET A 64 -12.45 2.36 10.96
C MET A 64 -11.01 2.04 10.52
N LEU A 65 -10.00 2.36 11.35
CA LEU A 65 -8.60 2.05 11.03
C LEU A 65 -8.35 0.54 10.90
N GLN A 66 -8.91 -0.29 11.80
CA GLN A 66 -8.79 -1.74 11.70
C GLN A 66 -9.44 -2.29 10.42
N SER A 67 -10.62 -1.77 10.07
CA SER A 67 -11.31 -2.14 8.84
C SER A 67 -10.53 -1.74 7.60
N LEU A 68 -9.98 -0.53 7.57
CA LEU A 68 -9.13 -0.04 6.48
C LEU A 68 -7.86 -0.89 6.33
N PHE A 69 -7.19 -1.21 7.43
CA PHE A 69 -5.98 -2.03 7.41
C PHE A 69 -6.28 -3.44 6.86
N ASN A 70 -7.32 -4.10 7.34
CA ASN A 70 -7.73 -5.41 6.86
C ASN A 70 -8.15 -5.37 5.37
N SER A 71 -8.90 -4.34 4.99
CA SER A 71 -9.28 -4.10 3.59
C SER A 71 -8.06 -3.89 2.70
N GLN A 72 -7.06 -3.13 3.18
CA GLN A 72 -5.83 -2.88 2.43
C GLN A 72 -5.03 -4.17 2.18
N ILE A 73 -4.86 -5.02 3.19
CA ILE A 73 -4.18 -6.32 3.02
C ILE A 73 -4.92 -7.18 2.01
N SER A 74 -6.24 -7.25 2.11
CA SER A 74 -7.08 -8.03 1.20
C SER A 74 -7.02 -7.50 -0.23
N THR A 75 -7.11 -6.17 -0.42
CA THR A 75 -7.06 -5.55 -1.75
C THR A 75 -5.68 -5.63 -2.38
N LEU A 76 -4.60 -5.46 -1.61
CA LEU A 76 -3.23 -5.66 -2.11
C LEU A 76 -3.02 -7.12 -2.54
N GLY A 77 -3.46 -8.08 -1.73
CA GLY A 77 -3.40 -9.50 -2.07
C GLY A 77 -4.18 -9.81 -3.35
N ALA A 78 -5.41 -9.33 -3.46
CA ALA A 78 -6.24 -9.48 -4.66
C ALA A 78 -5.58 -8.83 -5.89
N SER A 79 -5.01 -7.63 -5.73
CA SER A 79 -4.30 -6.92 -6.81
C SER A 79 -3.11 -7.73 -7.30
N ILE A 80 -2.29 -8.30 -6.42
CA ILE A 80 -1.14 -9.15 -6.80
C ILE A 80 -1.61 -10.36 -7.62
N VAL A 81 -2.72 -11.00 -7.23
CA VAL A 81 -3.27 -12.13 -7.97
C VAL A 81 -3.76 -11.71 -9.36
N ILE A 82 -4.53 -10.62 -9.44
CA ILE A 82 -5.05 -10.08 -10.71
C ILE A 82 -3.89 -9.68 -11.63
N LEU A 83 -2.88 -8.98 -11.10
CA LEU A 83 -1.69 -8.58 -11.84
C LEU A 83 -0.89 -9.79 -12.33
N SER A 84 -0.78 -10.84 -11.53
CA SER A 84 -0.13 -12.09 -11.94
C SER A 84 -0.80 -12.72 -13.15
N ILE A 85 -2.14 -12.77 -13.12
CA ILE A 85 -2.95 -13.29 -14.22
C ILE A 85 -2.78 -12.41 -15.47
N MET A 86 -2.85 -11.09 -15.29
CA MET A 86 -2.69 -10.13 -16.38
C MET A 86 -1.31 -10.25 -17.04
N PHE A 87 -0.22 -10.25 -16.27
CA PHE A 87 1.13 -10.44 -16.79
C PHE A 87 1.31 -11.79 -17.49
N PHE A 88 0.65 -12.85 -16.94
CA PHE A 88 0.70 -14.16 -17.59
C PHE A 88 -0.01 -14.17 -18.94
N ILE A 89 -1.16 -13.51 -19.05
CA ILE A 89 -1.88 -13.38 -20.33
C ILE A 89 -1.05 -12.60 -21.35
N LEU A 90 -0.42 -11.48 -20.92
CA LEU A 90 0.37 -10.61 -21.79
C LEU A 90 1.65 -11.29 -22.28
N PHE A 91 2.42 -11.86 -21.37
CA PHE A 91 3.78 -12.31 -21.67
C PHE A 91 3.92 -13.83 -21.81
N ARG A 92 2.90 -14.60 -21.41
CA ARG A 92 2.85 -16.08 -21.49
C ARG A 92 4.08 -16.77 -20.89
N SER A 93 4.70 -16.18 -19.87
CA SER A 93 5.93 -16.65 -19.24
C SER A 93 5.89 -16.46 -17.73
N PHE A 94 5.93 -17.55 -16.97
CA PHE A 94 6.00 -17.51 -15.51
C PHE A 94 7.25 -16.77 -14.98
N LYS A 95 8.39 -16.86 -15.71
CA LYS A 95 9.59 -16.12 -15.34
C LYS A 95 9.37 -14.61 -15.39
N ILE A 96 8.70 -14.11 -16.44
CA ILE A 96 8.39 -12.69 -16.59
C ILE A 96 7.39 -12.25 -15.54
N VAL A 97 6.35 -13.04 -15.25
CA VAL A 97 5.39 -12.75 -14.17
C VAL A 97 6.11 -12.58 -12.85
N PHE A 98 7.00 -13.50 -12.50
CA PHE A 98 7.77 -13.40 -11.26
C PHE A 98 8.66 -12.14 -11.20
N ILE A 99 9.38 -11.85 -12.28
CA ILE A 99 10.24 -10.66 -12.40
C ILE A 99 9.42 -9.38 -12.23
N ALA A 100 8.32 -9.27 -12.97
CA ALA A 100 7.42 -8.12 -12.92
C ALA A 100 6.82 -7.93 -11.51
N LEU A 101 6.35 -9.00 -10.87
CA LEU A 101 5.83 -8.94 -9.50
C LEU A 101 6.88 -8.48 -8.50
N VAL A 102 8.09 -9.01 -8.55
CA VAL A 102 9.18 -8.59 -7.66
C VAL A 102 9.49 -7.11 -7.85
N ALA A 103 9.55 -6.63 -9.10
CA ALA A 103 9.80 -5.21 -9.37
C ALA A 103 8.70 -4.30 -8.81
N ASN A 104 7.43 -4.68 -8.98
CA ASN A 104 6.28 -3.87 -8.54
C ASN A 104 6.04 -3.91 -7.01
N VAL A 105 6.31 -5.03 -6.37
CA VAL A 105 6.04 -5.20 -4.93
C VAL A 105 7.16 -4.63 -4.06
N THR A 106 8.41 -4.65 -4.53
CA THR A 106 9.58 -4.13 -3.78
C THR A 106 9.40 -2.67 -3.32
N PRO A 107 8.97 -1.71 -4.16
CA PRO A 107 8.77 -0.31 -3.72
C PRO A 107 7.76 -0.17 -2.59
N ILE A 108 6.73 -1.03 -2.55
CA ILE A 108 5.68 -0.99 -1.52
C ILE A 108 6.26 -1.42 -0.16
N PHE A 109 7.05 -2.51 -0.14
CA PHE A 109 7.74 -2.92 1.09
C PHE A 109 8.72 -1.86 1.58
N LEU A 110 9.43 -1.20 0.67
CA LEU A 110 10.32 -0.09 1.03
C LEU A 110 9.53 1.09 1.60
N LEU A 111 8.36 1.43 1.04
CA LEU A 111 7.50 2.49 1.57
C LEU A 111 7.07 2.20 3.01
N PHE A 112 6.52 1.02 3.26
CA PHE A 112 6.09 0.66 4.61
C PHE A 112 7.29 0.55 5.59
N GLY A 113 8.45 0.11 5.11
CA GLY A 113 9.69 0.14 5.88
C GLY A 113 10.11 1.56 6.29
N ILE A 114 10.08 2.51 5.36
CA ILE A 114 10.38 3.93 5.61
C ILE A 114 9.36 4.53 6.59
N MET A 115 8.06 4.25 6.41
CA MET A 115 7.02 4.72 7.32
C MET A 115 7.26 4.20 8.75
N GLY A 116 7.57 2.90 8.89
CA GLY A 116 7.89 2.30 10.18
C GLY A 116 9.12 2.93 10.83
N TRP A 117 10.17 3.19 10.05
CA TRP A 117 11.41 3.80 10.54
C TRP A 117 11.21 5.27 10.99
N LEU A 118 10.40 6.01 10.25
CA LEU A 118 10.07 7.41 10.56
C LEU A 118 8.92 7.55 11.57
N ASN A 119 8.37 6.46 12.09
CA ASN A 119 7.19 6.44 12.96
C ASN A 119 5.98 7.19 12.36
N ILE A 120 5.82 7.15 11.03
CA ILE A 120 4.65 7.73 10.36
C ILE A 120 3.47 6.78 10.51
N PRO A 121 2.36 7.22 11.15
CA PRO A 121 1.21 6.36 11.38
C PRO A 121 0.50 5.99 10.07
N LEU A 122 -0.08 4.79 10.05
CA LEU A 122 -1.01 4.40 9.00
C LEU A 122 -2.34 5.13 9.22
N ASP A 123 -2.71 5.97 8.28
CA ASP A 123 -4.00 6.65 8.22
C ASP A 123 -4.68 6.44 6.84
N ILE A 124 -5.86 7.04 6.66
CA ILE A 124 -6.63 6.91 5.42
C ILE A 124 -5.83 7.38 4.20
N MET A 125 -5.06 8.47 4.36
CA MET A 125 -4.27 9.04 3.28
C MET A 125 -3.07 8.14 2.94
N THR A 126 -2.31 7.70 3.94
CA THR A 126 -1.09 6.90 3.72
C THR A 126 -1.38 5.49 3.19
N ILE A 127 -2.52 4.89 3.56
CA ILE A 127 -2.95 3.58 3.06
C ILE A 127 -3.21 3.61 1.55
N THR A 128 -3.76 4.71 1.00
CA THR A 128 -4.07 4.82 -0.44
C THR A 128 -2.83 4.94 -1.33
N ILE A 129 -1.68 5.36 -0.78
CA ILE A 129 -0.44 5.54 -1.54
C ILE A 129 0.01 4.25 -2.23
N ALA A 130 -0.08 3.12 -1.51
CA ALA A 130 0.33 1.82 -2.06
C ALA A 130 -0.51 1.42 -3.29
N ALA A 131 -1.82 1.69 -3.26
CA ALA A 131 -2.71 1.38 -4.38
C ALA A 131 -2.40 2.25 -5.61
N ILE A 132 -2.14 3.55 -5.41
CA ILE A 132 -1.75 4.48 -6.49
C ILE A 132 -0.41 4.04 -7.09
N ALA A 133 0.57 3.72 -6.22
CA ALA A 133 1.90 3.33 -6.65
C ALA A 133 1.90 2.04 -7.49
N ILE A 134 1.12 1.03 -7.09
CA ILE A 134 0.98 -0.21 -7.89
C ILE A 134 0.46 0.11 -9.29
N GLY A 135 -0.58 0.95 -9.40
CA GLY A 135 -1.16 1.27 -10.71
C GLY A 135 -0.15 1.88 -11.66
N ILE A 136 0.67 2.82 -11.19
CA ILE A 136 1.70 3.49 -12.00
C ILE A 136 2.86 2.53 -12.29
N ALA A 137 3.35 1.80 -11.28
CA ALA A 137 4.47 0.87 -11.43
C ALA A 137 4.17 -0.24 -12.45
N VAL A 138 2.95 -0.75 -12.45
CA VAL A 138 2.52 -1.80 -13.40
C VAL A 138 2.56 -1.30 -14.84
N ASP A 139 2.11 -0.07 -15.09
CA ASP A 139 2.14 0.53 -16.44
C ASP A 139 3.57 0.67 -16.94
N ASP A 140 4.46 1.23 -16.14
CA ASP A 140 5.89 1.37 -16.45
C ASP A 140 6.55 0.01 -16.69
N THR A 141 6.29 -0.98 -15.84
CA THR A 141 6.81 -2.35 -15.98
C THR A 141 6.35 -3.01 -17.29
N ILE A 142 5.07 -2.88 -17.67
CA ILE A 142 4.54 -3.44 -18.93
C ILE A 142 5.27 -2.83 -20.11
N HIS A 143 5.36 -1.51 -20.17
CA HIS A 143 6.01 -0.79 -21.25
C HIS A 143 7.49 -1.16 -21.34
N PHE A 144 8.20 -1.26 -20.23
CA PHE A 144 9.61 -1.64 -20.22
C PHE A 144 9.83 -3.07 -20.72
N ILE A 145 9.06 -4.04 -20.22
CA ILE A 145 9.20 -5.45 -20.65
C ILE A 145 8.84 -5.61 -22.12
N HIS A 146 7.78 -4.95 -22.58
CA HIS A 146 7.37 -5.01 -23.98
C HIS A 146 8.46 -4.44 -24.91
N ARG A 147 9.00 -3.28 -24.57
CA ARG A 147 10.10 -2.69 -25.32
C ARG A 147 11.35 -3.57 -25.32
N PHE A 148 11.67 -4.14 -24.15
CA PHE A 148 12.78 -5.08 -24.05
C PHE A 148 12.59 -6.31 -24.93
N GLU A 149 11.38 -6.86 -24.99
CA GLU A 149 11.07 -8.00 -25.86
C GLU A 149 11.23 -7.66 -27.35
N GLU A 150 10.76 -6.48 -27.78
CA GLU A 150 10.93 -5.99 -29.15
C GLU A 150 12.41 -5.88 -29.51
N GLU A 151 13.20 -5.21 -28.69
CA GLU A 151 14.64 -5.00 -28.91
C GLU A 151 15.41 -6.31 -28.85
N PHE A 152 15.00 -7.26 -28.00
CA PHE A 152 15.62 -8.58 -27.93
C PHE A 152 15.38 -9.43 -29.19
N LYS A 153 14.22 -9.31 -29.82
CA LYS A 153 13.90 -10.01 -31.08
C LYS A 153 14.82 -9.61 -32.23
N PHE A 154 15.37 -8.40 -32.17
CA PHE A 154 16.21 -7.84 -33.26
C PHE A 154 17.60 -8.51 -33.36
N ASP A 155 18.33 -8.63 -32.25
CA ASP A 155 19.70 -9.17 -32.24
C ASP A 155 19.93 -10.34 -31.26
N LYS A 156 18.93 -10.70 -30.49
CA LYS A 156 18.97 -11.75 -29.46
C LYS A 156 20.08 -11.58 -28.42
N ASP A 157 20.55 -10.33 -28.23
CA ASP A 157 21.53 -9.95 -27.24
C ASP A 157 20.84 -9.22 -26.07
N TYR A 158 20.88 -9.82 -24.90
CA TYR A 158 20.26 -9.27 -23.68
C TYR A 158 20.83 -7.91 -23.28
N VAL A 159 22.14 -7.71 -23.41
CA VAL A 159 22.81 -6.49 -22.98
C VAL A 159 22.50 -5.33 -23.94
N ASN A 160 22.57 -5.59 -25.26
CA ASN A 160 22.25 -4.58 -26.24
C ASN A 160 20.77 -4.22 -26.27
N ALA A 161 19.88 -5.21 -26.16
CA ALA A 161 18.43 -4.99 -26.04
C ALA A 161 18.12 -4.14 -24.79
N MET A 162 18.75 -4.44 -23.64
CA MET A 162 18.59 -3.67 -22.42
C MET A 162 19.03 -2.22 -22.58
N ARG A 163 20.18 -1.98 -23.19
CA ARG A 163 20.71 -0.63 -23.43
C ARG A 163 19.80 0.19 -24.34
N ARG A 164 19.23 -0.43 -25.37
CA ARG A 164 18.28 0.24 -26.29
C ARG A 164 16.94 0.53 -25.59
N SER A 165 16.44 -0.40 -24.81
CA SER A 165 15.20 -0.21 -24.03
C SER A 165 15.33 0.93 -23.03
N HIS A 166 16.43 1.01 -22.29
CA HIS A 166 16.72 2.14 -21.41
C HIS A 166 16.75 3.48 -22.13
N ARG A 167 17.36 3.55 -23.31
CA ARG A 167 17.40 4.77 -24.10
C ARG A 167 16.03 5.16 -24.65
N GLY A 168 15.19 4.17 -25.01
CA GLY A 168 13.85 4.43 -25.55
C GLY A 168 12.87 4.86 -24.47
N ILE A 169 12.51 3.93 -23.59
CA ILE A 169 11.44 4.12 -22.59
C ILE A 169 11.95 4.76 -21.30
N GLY A 170 13.19 4.50 -20.88
CA GLY A 170 13.71 5.00 -19.61
C GLY A 170 13.65 6.52 -19.48
N HIS A 171 13.83 7.27 -20.57
CA HIS A 171 13.65 8.73 -20.55
C HIS A 171 12.20 9.13 -20.31
N ALA A 172 11.24 8.45 -20.95
CA ALA A 172 9.82 8.74 -20.74
C ALA A 172 9.41 8.51 -19.28
N MET A 173 9.78 7.34 -18.71
CA MET A 173 9.54 6.99 -17.31
C MET A 173 10.17 8.00 -16.35
N TYR A 174 11.37 8.48 -16.64
CA TYR A 174 12.04 9.51 -15.84
C TYR A 174 11.25 10.83 -15.83
N TYR A 175 10.79 11.30 -16.99
CA TYR A 175 10.03 12.56 -17.07
C TYR A 175 8.64 12.43 -16.43
N THR A 176 7.93 11.30 -16.63
CA THR A 176 6.63 11.08 -15.98
C THR A 176 6.78 11.05 -14.47
N THR A 177 7.78 10.35 -13.95
CA THR A 177 8.06 10.32 -12.51
C THR A 177 8.38 11.70 -11.94
N ILE A 178 9.20 12.52 -12.62
CA ILE A 178 9.50 13.89 -12.16
C ILE A 178 8.23 14.71 -12.08
N ILE A 179 7.38 14.67 -13.10
CA ILE A 179 6.11 15.42 -13.12
C ILE A 179 5.22 14.99 -11.96
N ILE A 180 5.11 13.69 -11.70
CA ILE A 180 4.32 13.16 -10.60
C ILE A 180 4.91 13.59 -9.25
N VAL A 181 6.22 13.47 -9.05
CA VAL A 181 6.91 13.88 -7.82
C VAL A 181 6.71 15.36 -7.55
N ILE A 182 6.87 16.22 -8.55
CA ILE A 182 6.63 17.68 -8.40
C ILE A 182 5.17 17.92 -8.05
N GLY A 183 4.23 17.30 -8.76
CA GLY A 183 2.79 17.46 -8.53
C GLY A 183 2.39 17.10 -7.10
N PHE A 184 2.83 15.94 -6.61
CA PHE A 184 2.54 15.52 -5.24
C PHE A 184 3.31 16.29 -4.17
N SER A 185 4.50 16.80 -4.49
CA SER A 185 5.28 17.64 -3.56
C SER A 185 4.57 18.94 -3.20
N ILE A 186 3.68 19.45 -4.05
CA ILE A 186 2.86 20.65 -3.76
C ILE A 186 1.96 20.39 -2.54
N LEU A 187 1.51 19.14 -2.32
CA LEU A 187 0.70 18.78 -1.16
C LEU A 187 1.44 18.94 0.17
N MET A 188 2.78 18.95 0.14
CA MET A 188 3.60 19.19 1.34
C MET A 188 3.47 20.62 1.87
N LEU A 189 2.94 21.54 1.07
CA LEU A 189 2.64 22.93 1.48
C LEU A 189 1.30 23.06 2.23
N SER A 190 0.57 21.95 2.43
CA SER A 190 -0.70 21.93 3.15
C SER A 190 -0.52 22.21 4.63
N ASN A 191 -1.57 22.74 5.29
CA ASN A 191 -1.63 22.87 6.74
C ASN A 191 -2.14 21.57 7.44
N LEU A 192 -2.56 20.56 6.67
CA LEU A 192 -3.02 19.28 7.19
C LEU A 192 -1.90 18.25 7.21
N VAL A 193 -1.52 17.78 8.39
CA VAL A 193 -0.43 16.79 8.57
C VAL A 193 -0.61 15.53 7.71
N PRO A 194 -1.80 14.89 7.62
CA PRO A 194 -2.00 13.74 6.75
C PRO A 194 -1.72 14.04 5.27
N THR A 195 -2.08 15.23 4.80
CA THR A 195 -1.83 15.66 3.40
C THR A 195 -0.35 15.88 3.14
N ILE A 196 0.39 16.42 4.11
CA ILE A 196 1.86 16.57 4.03
C ILE A 196 2.51 15.19 3.88
N TYR A 197 2.15 14.24 4.74
CA TYR A 197 2.68 12.87 4.65
C TYR A 197 2.29 12.19 3.34
N PHE A 198 1.06 12.39 2.89
CA PHE A 198 0.60 11.85 1.60
C PHE A 198 1.47 12.35 0.44
N GLY A 199 1.73 13.66 0.35
CA GLY A 199 2.59 14.24 -0.68
C GLY A 199 4.03 13.73 -0.60
N LEU A 200 4.61 13.75 0.60
CA LEU A 200 5.98 13.31 0.85
C LEU A 200 6.18 11.82 0.48
N LEU A 201 5.34 10.96 1.03
CA LEU A 201 5.45 9.51 0.84
C LEU A 201 5.15 9.10 -0.60
N THR A 202 4.20 9.79 -1.27
CA THR A 202 3.95 9.57 -2.69
C THR A 202 5.16 9.96 -3.54
N GLY A 203 5.80 11.08 -3.25
CA GLY A 203 7.06 11.45 -3.91
C GLY A 203 8.16 10.40 -3.72
N ILE A 204 8.35 9.93 -2.49
CA ILE A 204 9.34 8.90 -2.15
C ILE A 204 9.05 7.58 -2.88
N ILE A 205 7.80 7.10 -2.88
CA ILE A 205 7.49 5.83 -3.53
C ILE A 205 7.63 5.92 -5.04
N MET A 206 7.30 7.05 -5.68
CA MET A 206 7.47 7.21 -7.12
C MET A 206 8.95 7.14 -7.53
N ILE A 207 9.85 7.71 -6.73
CA ILE A 207 11.30 7.58 -6.95
C ILE A 207 11.73 6.11 -6.77
N ASN A 208 11.20 5.40 -5.78
CA ASN A 208 11.49 3.97 -5.57
C ASN A 208 10.94 3.10 -6.70
N VAL A 209 9.75 3.40 -7.24
CA VAL A 209 9.17 2.73 -8.42
C VAL A 209 10.08 2.92 -9.62
N LEU A 210 10.48 4.15 -9.93
CA LEU A 210 11.41 4.42 -11.02
C LEU A 210 12.73 3.66 -10.85
N ALA A 211 13.28 3.63 -9.63
CA ALA A 211 14.50 2.87 -9.34
C ALA A 211 14.29 1.37 -9.52
N ALA A 212 13.14 0.82 -9.13
CA ALA A 212 12.82 -0.58 -9.34
C ALA A 212 12.70 -0.91 -10.83
N ASP A 213 12.04 -0.06 -11.61
CA ASP A 213 11.83 -0.30 -13.04
C ASP A 213 13.10 -0.06 -13.89
N LEU A 214 13.97 0.87 -13.49
CA LEU A 214 15.20 1.14 -14.24
C LEU A 214 16.44 0.37 -13.74
N LEU A 215 16.45 -0.16 -12.53
CA LEU A 215 17.60 -0.87 -11.96
C LEU A 215 17.27 -2.32 -11.61
N LEU A 216 16.20 -2.57 -10.85
CA LEU A 216 15.86 -3.90 -10.40
C LEU A 216 15.30 -4.77 -11.51
N LEU A 217 14.29 -4.29 -12.24
CA LEU A 217 13.65 -4.99 -13.35
C LEU A 217 14.67 -5.40 -14.44
N PRO A 218 15.52 -4.50 -14.95
CA PRO A 218 16.57 -4.84 -15.90
C PRO A 218 17.55 -5.90 -15.38
N LYS A 219 17.97 -5.76 -14.12
CA LYS A 219 18.87 -6.73 -13.49
C LYS A 219 18.25 -8.11 -13.42
N LEU A 220 16.97 -8.20 -13.04
CA LEU A 220 16.24 -9.46 -12.99
C LEU A 220 16.07 -10.08 -14.40
N LEU A 221 15.76 -9.28 -15.41
CA LEU A 221 15.67 -9.76 -16.81
C LEU A 221 17.00 -10.31 -17.31
N LEU A 222 18.12 -9.67 -16.99
CA LEU A 222 19.46 -10.15 -17.35
C LEU A 222 19.85 -11.42 -16.57
N MET A 223 19.42 -11.55 -15.31
CA MET A 223 19.73 -12.70 -14.46
C MET A 223 18.93 -13.94 -14.83
N PHE A 224 17.61 -13.80 -14.99
CA PHE A 224 16.70 -14.92 -15.25
C PHE A 224 16.56 -15.31 -16.73
N LYS A 225 16.98 -14.44 -17.65
CA LYS A 225 16.98 -14.64 -19.12
C LYS A 225 15.69 -15.32 -19.62
N PRO A 226 14.51 -14.70 -19.47
CA PRO A 226 13.23 -15.34 -19.74
C PRO A 226 13.03 -15.74 -21.22
N TYR A 227 13.73 -15.12 -22.16
CA TYR A 227 13.58 -15.32 -23.59
C TYR A 227 14.61 -16.30 -24.21
N GLU A 228 15.33 -17.09 -23.41
CA GLU A 228 16.39 -17.99 -23.89
C GLU A 228 15.86 -19.05 -24.86
N LYS A 229 14.62 -19.53 -24.66
CA LYS A 229 13.94 -20.47 -25.58
C LYS A 229 13.71 -19.90 -26.97
N LEU A 230 13.57 -18.59 -27.15
CA LEU A 230 13.45 -17.94 -28.44
C LEU A 230 14.77 -17.96 -29.22
N LYS A 231 15.90 -18.18 -28.55
CA LYS A 231 17.22 -18.28 -29.15
C LYS A 231 17.45 -19.64 -29.81
N GLU A 232 16.80 -20.71 -29.32
CA GLU A 232 16.97 -22.08 -29.81
C GLU A 232 16.10 -22.42 -31.03
N ILE A 233 14.94 -21.77 -31.18
CA ILE A 233 13.99 -22.05 -32.28
C ILE A 233 14.46 -21.49 -33.65
N THR A 234 15.50 -20.66 -33.64
CA THR A 234 15.98 -19.96 -34.86
C THR A 234 17.42 -20.32 -35.22
N LYS A 235 17.96 -21.41 -34.68
CA LYS A 235 19.13 -22.13 -35.20
C LYS A 235 18.66 -23.30 -36.05
#